data_492371e9cf0ad821eb3bf1b6472d9ae4
#
_entry.id   492371e9cf0ad821eb3bf1b6472d9ae4
#
_cell.length_a   1.000
_cell.length_b   1.000
_cell.length_c   1.000
_cell.angle_alpha   90.00
_cell.angle_beta   90.00
_cell.angle_gamma   90.00
#
_symmetry.space_group_name_H-M   'P 1'
#
loop_
_entity.id
_entity.type
_entity.pdbx_description
1 polymer ?
#
loop_
_entity_poly.entity_id
_entity_poly.type
_entity_poly.pdbx_seq_one_letter_code
_entity_poly.pdbx_strand_id
1 'polypeptide(L)'
;MDRYLGFRLYGTMASWGTIAVGEERQTWSYPTKSAIVGLVAASLGVRRRDRKRQRELAEALELTVVVMESGMLLRDYHTVQVSPQRRRVRYRTRKAALESGELETILSSRSYMTDGDYLILLRLRSP
;
A
#
# COMPACT_ATOMS: atom_id res chain seq x y z
N MET A 1 26.67 16.77 -12.87
CA MET A 1 25.38 16.69 -13.59
C MET A 1 24.50 15.71 -12.85
N ASP A 2 23.38 16.17 -12.30
CA ASP A 2 22.47 15.29 -11.54
C ASP A 2 21.81 14.30 -12.49
N ARG A 3 21.78 13.03 -12.09
CA ARG A 3 21.12 11.97 -12.85
C ARG A 3 19.78 11.65 -12.19
N TYR A 4 18.75 11.61 -13.02
CA TYR A 4 17.38 11.25 -12.60
C TYR A 4 16.97 9.94 -13.29
N LEU A 5 16.32 9.08 -12.56
CA LEU A 5 15.51 8.01 -13.12
C LEU A 5 14.07 8.51 -13.19
N GLY A 6 13.54 8.64 -14.41
CA GLY A 6 12.15 9.03 -14.65
C GLY A 6 11.34 7.85 -15.17
N PHE A 7 10.12 7.66 -14.64
CA PHE A 7 9.16 6.70 -15.17
C PHE A 7 7.73 7.16 -14.92
N ARG A 8 6.84 6.74 -15.81
CA ARG A 8 5.41 6.98 -15.70
C ARG A 8 4.76 5.87 -14.87
N LEU A 9 3.91 6.25 -13.94
CA LEU A 9 3.14 5.33 -13.11
C LEU A 9 1.66 5.65 -13.32
N TYR A 10 0.94 4.72 -13.93
CA TYR A 10 -0.48 4.86 -14.23
C TYR A 10 -1.20 3.52 -14.05
N GLY A 11 -2.49 3.58 -13.85
CA GLY A 11 -3.29 2.37 -13.70
C GLY A 11 -4.75 2.68 -13.40
N THR A 12 -5.60 1.70 -13.63
CA THR A 12 -7.05 1.83 -13.44
C THR A 12 -7.44 2.00 -11.97
N MET A 13 -6.65 1.47 -11.04
CA MET A 13 -6.94 1.59 -9.60
C MET A 13 -5.66 1.42 -8.79
N ALA A 14 -5.45 2.31 -7.82
CA ALA A 14 -4.32 2.24 -6.89
C ALA A 14 -4.71 2.75 -5.50
N SER A 15 -4.01 2.29 -4.46
CA SER A 15 -4.10 2.86 -3.13
C SER A 15 -2.71 3.24 -2.64
N TRP A 16 -2.54 4.51 -2.30
CA TRP A 16 -1.25 5.07 -1.87
C TRP A 16 -1.09 5.08 -0.35
N GLY A 17 -2.05 4.49 0.36
CA GLY A 17 -2.04 4.28 1.78
C GLY A 17 -1.76 5.52 2.63
N THR A 18 -2.59 5.74 3.63
CA THR A 18 -2.31 6.70 4.70
C THR A 18 -2.16 5.94 6.01
N ILE A 19 -2.16 6.65 7.11
CA ILE A 19 -2.25 6.04 8.44
C ILE A 19 -3.62 5.37 8.56
N ALA A 20 -3.61 4.05 8.79
CA ALA A 20 -4.83 3.29 9.00
C ALA A 20 -5.37 3.54 10.40
N VAL A 21 -6.60 4.03 10.50
CA VAL A 21 -7.29 4.26 11.76
C VAL A 21 -8.54 3.37 11.81
N GLY A 22 -8.62 2.49 12.80
CA GLY A 22 -9.75 1.59 12.96
C GLY A 22 -10.02 0.74 11.71
N GLU A 23 -11.23 0.83 11.19
CA GLU A 23 -11.70 0.06 10.04
C GLU A 23 -11.53 0.80 8.70
N GLU A 24 -11.03 2.04 8.72
CA GLU A 24 -10.81 2.84 7.54
C GLU A 24 -9.41 2.66 6.97
N ARG A 25 -9.33 2.48 5.65
CA ARG A 25 -8.10 2.41 4.86
C ARG A 25 -8.17 3.47 3.77
N GLN A 26 -7.73 4.66 4.11
CA GLN A 26 -7.74 5.80 3.20
C GLN A 26 -6.54 5.75 2.25
N THR A 27 -6.59 6.54 1.19
CA THR A 27 -5.50 6.73 0.22
C THR A 27 -5.15 8.20 0.07
N TRP A 28 -3.88 8.50 -0.20
CA TRP A 28 -3.47 9.78 -0.74
C TRP A 28 -3.89 9.89 -2.22
N SER A 29 -3.99 11.11 -2.73
CA SER A 29 -4.29 11.39 -4.15
C SER A 29 -3.09 11.19 -5.08
N TYR A 30 -1.91 10.92 -4.52
CA TYR A 30 -0.66 10.71 -5.26
C TYR A 30 0.22 9.67 -4.56
N PRO A 31 1.17 9.06 -5.30
CA PRO A 31 2.09 8.07 -4.75
C PRO A 31 2.95 8.64 -3.61
N THR A 32 2.95 7.97 -2.48
CA THR A 32 3.80 8.33 -1.34
C THR A 32 5.24 7.85 -1.55
N LYS A 33 6.21 8.48 -0.87
CA LYS A 33 7.61 8.04 -0.92
C LYS A 33 7.76 6.56 -0.55
N SER A 34 7.05 6.10 0.47
CA SER A 34 7.11 4.70 0.91
C SER A 34 6.59 3.73 -0.16
N ALA A 35 5.55 4.11 -0.91
CA ALA A 35 5.02 3.30 -2.01
C ALA A 35 6.04 3.16 -3.14
N ILE A 36 6.67 4.30 -3.54
CA ILE A 36 7.67 4.30 -4.61
C ILE A 36 8.95 3.57 -4.20
N VAL A 37 9.45 3.80 -2.98
CA VAL A 37 10.61 3.05 -2.46
C VAL A 37 10.30 1.55 -2.39
N GLY A 38 9.09 1.17 -1.98
CA GLY A 38 8.65 -0.22 -1.98
C GLY A 38 8.63 -0.85 -3.37
N LEU A 39 8.18 -0.10 -4.38
CA LEU A 39 8.19 -0.53 -5.79
C LEU A 39 9.62 -0.74 -6.30
N VAL A 40 10.52 0.22 -6.05
CA VAL A 40 11.94 0.13 -6.41
C VAL A 40 12.61 -1.04 -5.69
N ALA A 41 12.38 -1.19 -4.39
CA ALA A 41 12.90 -2.30 -3.61
C ALA A 41 12.45 -3.65 -4.16
N ALA A 42 11.18 -3.78 -4.55
CA ALA A 42 10.64 -4.99 -5.15
C ALA A 42 11.31 -5.31 -6.50
N SER A 43 11.51 -4.31 -7.36
CA SER A 43 12.19 -4.46 -8.64
C SER A 43 13.67 -4.88 -8.51
N LEU A 44 14.33 -4.48 -7.40
CA LEU A 44 15.69 -4.87 -7.04
C LEU A 44 15.77 -6.20 -6.27
N GLY A 45 14.64 -6.88 -6.05
CA GLY A 45 14.58 -8.13 -5.30
C GLY A 45 14.83 -7.97 -3.79
N VAL A 46 14.74 -6.75 -3.25
CA VAL A 46 14.89 -6.48 -1.81
C VAL A 46 13.64 -6.96 -1.07
N ARG A 47 13.81 -7.95 -0.22
CA ARG A 47 12.69 -8.54 0.52
C ARG A 47 12.15 -7.58 1.59
N ARG A 48 10.85 -7.60 1.82
CA ARG A 48 10.17 -6.76 2.84
C ARG A 48 10.74 -6.95 4.26
N ARG A 49 11.26 -8.14 4.59
CA ARG A 49 11.89 -8.43 5.88
C ARG A 49 13.29 -7.81 6.05
N ASP A 50 13.95 -7.44 4.96
CA ASP A 50 15.27 -6.80 4.97
C ASP A 50 15.11 -5.29 5.26
N ARG A 51 14.82 -5.00 6.53
CA ARG A 51 14.56 -3.64 6.98
C ARG A 51 15.77 -2.70 6.80
N LYS A 52 16.98 -3.24 6.84
CA LYS A 52 18.20 -2.45 6.66
C LYS A 52 18.27 -1.92 5.24
N ARG A 53 18.19 -2.79 4.23
CA ARG A 53 18.22 -2.37 2.82
C ARG A 53 17.03 -1.49 2.43
N GLN A 54 15.84 -1.75 3.00
CA GLN A 54 14.67 -0.88 2.80
C GLN A 54 14.92 0.54 3.31
N ARG A 55 15.54 0.69 4.47
CA ARG A 55 15.89 1.99 5.04
C ARG A 55 16.96 2.69 4.23
N GLU A 56 18.05 1.99 3.86
CA GLU A 56 19.13 2.51 3.02
C GLU A 56 18.57 3.07 1.69
N LEU A 57 17.67 2.35 1.03
CA LEU A 57 17.00 2.83 -0.17
C LEU A 57 16.15 4.08 0.09
N ALA A 58 15.39 4.10 1.17
CA ALA A 58 14.54 5.24 1.52
C ALA A 58 15.35 6.51 1.83
N GLU A 59 16.52 6.35 2.44
CA GLU A 59 17.43 7.45 2.77
C GLU A 59 18.22 7.94 1.53
N ALA A 60 18.63 7.01 0.67
CA ALA A 60 19.39 7.32 -0.54
C ALA A 60 18.56 7.97 -1.66
N LEU A 61 17.24 7.78 -1.69
CA LEU A 61 16.39 8.25 -2.77
C LEU A 61 15.69 9.56 -2.39
N GLU A 62 15.80 10.53 -3.27
CA GLU A 62 14.92 11.70 -3.34
C GLU A 62 13.83 11.46 -4.38
N LEU A 63 12.61 11.84 -4.03
CA LEU A 63 11.42 11.62 -4.87
C LEU A 63 10.77 12.94 -5.23
N THR A 64 10.50 13.12 -6.52
CA THR A 64 9.55 14.11 -7.03
C THR A 64 8.41 13.39 -7.74
N VAL A 65 7.19 13.75 -7.41
CA VAL A 65 5.97 13.26 -8.07
C VAL A 65 5.32 14.42 -8.81
N VAL A 66 5.18 14.27 -10.12
CA VAL A 66 4.37 15.17 -10.93
C VAL A 66 3.03 14.49 -11.18
N VAL A 67 1.97 15.11 -10.71
CA VAL A 67 0.60 14.60 -10.91
C VAL A 67 0.13 15.07 -12.27
N MET A 68 0.06 14.17 -13.23
CA MET A 68 -0.46 14.44 -14.57
C MET A 68 -1.99 14.39 -14.55
N GLU A 69 -2.52 13.36 -13.88
CA GLU A 69 -3.94 13.16 -13.65
C GLU A 69 -4.12 12.53 -12.25
N SER A 70 -4.90 13.14 -11.37
CA SER A 70 -5.13 12.60 -10.03
C SER A 70 -6.13 11.45 -10.04
N GLY A 71 -6.99 11.39 -11.05
CA GLY A 71 -8.08 10.45 -11.11
C GLY A 71 -9.23 10.80 -10.15
N MET A 72 -10.05 9.79 -9.84
CA MET A 72 -11.20 9.94 -8.95
C MET A 72 -11.05 9.06 -7.71
N LEU A 73 -11.58 9.54 -6.59
CA LEU A 73 -11.65 8.75 -5.37
C LEU A 73 -12.79 7.73 -5.45
N LEU A 74 -12.43 6.46 -5.37
CA LEU A 74 -13.38 5.36 -5.20
C LEU A 74 -13.33 4.89 -3.75
N ARG A 75 -14.48 4.86 -3.09
CA ARG A 75 -14.63 4.26 -1.77
C ARG A 75 -15.34 2.92 -1.90
N ASP A 76 -14.69 1.87 -1.46
CA ASP A 76 -15.20 0.52 -1.45
C ASP A 76 -15.51 0.07 -0.01
N TYR A 77 -16.62 -0.62 0.14
CA TYR A 77 -17.14 -1.05 1.42
C TYR A 77 -17.04 -2.57 1.53
N HIS A 78 -16.19 -3.04 2.43
CA HIS A 78 -15.91 -4.46 2.61
C HIS A 78 -16.60 -5.02 3.85
N THR A 79 -17.21 -6.18 3.71
CA THR A 79 -17.64 -7.02 4.81
C THR A 79 -16.79 -8.27 4.90
N VAL A 80 -16.33 -8.60 6.09
CA VAL A 80 -15.54 -9.80 6.34
C VAL A 80 -16.15 -10.57 7.51
N GLN A 81 -16.47 -11.83 7.28
CA GLN A 81 -16.89 -12.72 8.37
C GLN A 81 -15.67 -13.29 9.09
N VAL A 82 -15.68 -13.22 10.41
CA VAL A 82 -14.63 -13.75 11.27
C VAL A 82 -15.26 -14.60 12.38
N SER A 83 -14.58 -15.65 12.78
CA SER A 83 -14.95 -16.35 14.01
C SER A 83 -14.60 -15.46 15.21
N PRO A 84 -15.48 -15.38 16.23
CA PRO A 84 -15.20 -14.60 17.43
C PRO A 84 -13.91 -15.09 18.09
N GLN A 85 -13.07 -14.14 18.53
CA GLN A 85 -11.82 -14.47 19.22
C GLN A 85 -12.11 -15.04 20.60
N ARG A 86 -12.24 -16.34 20.71
CA ARG A 86 -12.31 -17.05 22.00
C ARG A 86 -10.90 -17.34 22.51
N ARG A 87 -10.59 -16.95 23.73
CA ARG A 87 -9.25 -17.01 24.37
C ARG A 87 -8.52 -18.36 24.30
N ARG A 88 -9.21 -19.46 23.97
CA ARG A 88 -8.67 -20.82 23.96
C ARG A 88 -8.84 -21.60 22.65
N VAL A 89 -9.49 -21.01 21.64
CA VAL A 89 -9.76 -21.71 20.37
C VAL A 89 -8.83 -21.19 19.29
N ARG A 90 -8.00 -22.08 18.73
CA ARG A 90 -7.15 -21.79 17.58
C ARG A 90 -7.58 -22.67 16.41
N TYR A 91 -8.00 -22.03 15.33
CA TYR A 91 -8.32 -22.75 14.09
C TYR A 91 -7.07 -22.90 13.23
N ARG A 92 -6.82 -24.11 12.70
CA ARG A 92 -5.67 -24.38 11.82
C ARG A 92 -5.82 -23.75 10.43
N THR A 93 -7.03 -23.56 9.97
CA THR A 93 -7.33 -23.00 8.66
C THR A 93 -8.46 -21.98 8.74
N ARG A 94 -8.53 -21.07 7.78
CA ARG A 94 -9.62 -20.11 7.66
C ARG A 94 -10.96 -20.83 7.47
N LYS A 95 -10.98 -21.92 6.68
CA LYS A 95 -12.16 -22.74 6.46
C LYS A 95 -12.74 -23.25 7.79
N ALA A 96 -11.91 -23.88 8.62
CA ALA A 96 -12.34 -24.37 9.94
C ALA A 96 -12.86 -23.25 10.86
N ALA A 97 -12.29 -22.06 10.77
CA ALA A 97 -12.78 -20.89 11.52
C ALA A 97 -14.18 -20.46 11.05
N LEU A 98 -14.45 -20.47 9.74
CA LEU A 98 -15.75 -20.10 9.17
C LEU A 98 -16.83 -21.17 9.41
N GLU A 99 -16.45 -22.43 9.48
CA GLU A 99 -17.36 -23.56 9.75
C GLU A 99 -17.73 -23.71 11.24
N SER A 100 -17.17 -22.87 12.12
CA SER A 100 -17.45 -22.93 13.58
C SER A 100 -18.88 -22.56 13.98
N GLY A 101 -19.69 -22.07 13.03
CA GLY A 101 -21.12 -21.78 13.22
C GLY A 101 -21.45 -20.41 13.83
N GLU A 102 -20.51 -19.79 14.55
CA GLU A 102 -20.68 -18.45 15.10
C GLU A 102 -19.74 -17.49 14.36
N LEU A 103 -20.31 -16.56 13.60
CA LEU A 103 -19.53 -15.59 12.82
C LEU A 103 -19.93 -14.18 13.19
N GLU A 104 -18.92 -13.32 13.36
CA GLU A 104 -19.07 -11.87 13.47
C GLU A 104 -18.75 -11.23 12.13
N THR A 105 -19.48 -10.19 11.78
CA THR A 105 -19.22 -9.41 10.57
C THR A 105 -18.43 -8.16 10.93
N ILE A 106 -17.24 -8.03 10.39
CA ILE A 106 -16.43 -6.83 10.46
C ILE A 106 -16.65 -6.03 9.19
N LEU A 107 -16.92 -4.75 9.35
CA LEU A 107 -17.08 -3.79 8.28
C LEU A 107 -15.79 -2.99 8.13
N SER A 108 -15.35 -2.75 6.90
CA SER A 108 -14.22 -1.86 6.64
C SER A 108 -14.45 -1.05 5.38
N SER A 109 -14.00 0.19 5.38
CA SER A 109 -14.00 1.08 4.22
C SER A 109 -12.59 1.21 3.65
N ARG A 110 -12.45 1.06 2.35
CA ARG A 110 -11.17 1.19 1.63
C ARG A 110 -11.30 2.18 0.51
N SER A 111 -10.34 3.08 0.44
CA SER A 111 -10.30 4.11 -0.59
C SER A 111 -9.22 3.82 -1.62
N TYR A 112 -9.53 4.09 -2.86
CA TYR A 112 -8.65 3.94 -4.02
C TYR A 112 -8.73 5.19 -4.88
N MET A 113 -7.63 5.47 -5.61
CA MET A 113 -7.63 6.42 -6.71
C MET A 113 -7.80 5.62 -8.01
N THR A 114 -8.75 6.04 -8.85
CA THR A 114 -8.96 5.42 -10.17
C THR A 114 -8.37 6.31 -11.25
N ASP A 115 -7.84 5.70 -12.31
CA ASP A 115 -7.34 6.38 -13.51
C ASP A 115 -6.28 7.46 -13.23
N GLY A 116 -5.49 7.25 -12.18
CA GLY A 116 -4.38 8.14 -11.84
C GLY A 116 -3.20 7.98 -12.79
N ASP A 117 -2.52 9.10 -13.09
CA ASP A 117 -1.34 9.16 -13.95
C ASP A 117 -0.29 10.09 -13.34
N TYR A 118 0.90 9.56 -13.11
CA TYR A 118 1.96 10.26 -12.40
C TYR A 118 3.30 10.07 -13.10
N LEU A 119 4.08 11.16 -13.21
CA LEU A 119 5.49 11.08 -13.58
C LEU A 119 6.32 11.06 -12.30
N ILE A 120 7.09 10.01 -12.14
CA ILE A 120 7.97 9.79 -10.98
C ILE A 120 9.40 10.13 -11.40
N LEU A 121 10.04 11.00 -10.64
CA LEU A 121 11.45 11.32 -10.79
C LEU A 121 12.18 10.94 -9.51
N LEU A 122 13.18 10.08 -9.65
CA LEU A 122 14.04 9.64 -8.57
C LEU A 122 15.46 10.16 -8.80
N ARG A 123 16.07 10.69 -7.74
CA ARG A 123 17.47 11.09 -7.71
C ARG A 123 18.15 10.38 -6.54
N LEU A 124 19.39 9.93 -6.75
CA LEU A 124 20.24 9.53 -5.63
C LEU A 124 20.70 10.79 -4.89
N ARG A 125 20.51 10.79 -3.59
CA ARG A 125 21.03 11.85 -2.73
C ARG A 125 22.56 11.77 -2.81
N SER A 126 23.20 12.89 -3.14
CA SER A 126 24.64 13.01 -3.03
C SER A 126 25.07 12.87 -1.57
N PRO A 127 26.17 12.17 -1.29
CA PRO A 127 26.73 12.07 0.06
C PRO A 127 27.13 13.41 0.63
#